data_e338fa41b0994721b53321bdcd45138f
#
_entry.id   e338fa41b0994721b53321bdcd45138f
#
_cell.length_a   1.000
_cell.length_b   1.000
_cell.length_c   1.000
_cell.angle_alpha   90.00
_cell.angle_beta   90.00
_cell.angle_gamma   90.00
#
_symmetry.space_group_name_H-M   'P 1'
#
loop_
_entity.id
_entity.type
_entity.pdbx_description
1 polymer ?
#
loop_
_entity_poly.entity_id
_entity_poly.type
_entity_poly.pdbx_seq_one_letter_code
_entity_poly.pdbx_strand_id
1 'polypeptide(L)'
;MELKPRNLIFIPIVLFAVSVGILFWNFVQTGDFIIKDVDLKGGTLVTINSPNPVDTKLLETKIIEKFGSGFVSGLRTSSGFGATIQVEGGTNVSDVIDVVEESGFQVIDFSEETIGPALGNIFFEQVRNTLIIAFILMSIVIFVIYRNLISSFGIVFASLANILTTLAFTSLFGIELSFAGFAGLLMLIAFTVDTNIVLT
;
A
#
# COMPACT_ATOMS: atom_id res chain seq x y z
N MET A 1 33.06 18.26 -4.28
CA MET A 1 33.19 16.81 -4.12
C MET A 1 32.71 16.21 -5.44
N GLU A 2 33.62 15.93 -6.35
CA GLU A 2 33.28 15.35 -7.67
C GLU A 2 32.92 13.88 -7.48
N LEU A 3 31.64 13.58 -7.51
CA LEU A 3 31.18 12.19 -7.55
C LEU A 3 31.59 11.57 -8.88
N LYS A 4 32.59 10.70 -8.88
CA LYS A 4 32.98 9.94 -10.08
C LYS A 4 31.76 9.17 -10.58
N PRO A 5 31.44 9.20 -11.89
CA PRO A 5 30.24 8.55 -12.46
C PRO A 5 30.12 7.07 -12.10
N ARG A 6 31.26 6.41 -11.82
CA ARG A 6 31.30 5.01 -11.38
C ARG A 6 30.68 4.79 -9.99
N ASN A 7 30.70 5.82 -9.12
CA ASN A 7 30.10 5.70 -7.77
C ASN A 7 28.58 5.92 -7.78
N LEU A 8 28.04 6.58 -8.80
CA LEU A 8 26.60 6.78 -8.96
C LEU A 8 25.85 5.47 -9.21
N ILE A 9 26.49 4.45 -9.77
CA ILE A 9 25.90 3.12 -10.01
C ILE A 9 25.59 2.38 -8.69
N PHE A 10 26.35 2.67 -7.63
CA PHE A 10 26.14 2.02 -6.33
C PHE A 10 24.85 2.48 -5.64
N ILE A 11 24.35 3.70 -5.92
CA ILE A 11 23.16 4.26 -5.27
C ILE A 11 21.91 3.40 -5.56
N PRO A 12 21.55 3.08 -6.83
CA PRO A 12 20.40 2.21 -7.11
C PRO A 12 20.57 0.79 -6.57
N ILE A 13 21.79 0.26 -6.59
CA ILE A 13 22.05 -1.10 -6.09
C ILE A 13 21.85 -1.15 -4.56
N VAL A 14 22.38 -0.18 -3.83
CA VAL A 14 22.20 -0.08 -2.38
C VAL A 14 20.72 0.13 -2.04
N LEU A 15 20.04 1.02 -2.75
CA LEU A 15 18.61 1.27 -2.55
C LEU A 15 17.77 0.01 -2.80
N PHE A 16 18.08 -0.74 -3.85
CA PHE A 16 17.45 -2.03 -4.12
C PHE A 16 17.70 -3.04 -3.00
N ALA A 17 18.95 -3.18 -2.55
CA ALA A 17 19.30 -4.10 -1.48
C ALA A 17 18.61 -3.75 -0.15
N VAL A 18 18.54 -2.45 0.18
CA VAL A 18 17.81 -1.95 1.36
C VAL A 18 16.33 -2.25 1.24
N SER A 19 15.73 -2.02 0.06
CA SER A 19 14.30 -2.27 -0.18
C SER A 19 13.95 -3.75 -0.01
N VAL A 20 14.76 -4.64 -0.58
CA VAL A 20 14.59 -6.09 -0.39
C VAL A 20 14.76 -6.47 1.08
N GLY A 21 15.72 -5.86 1.78
CA GLY A 21 15.93 -6.08 3.22
C GLY A 21 14.72 -5.68 4.07
N ILE A 22 14.09 -4.53 3.78
CA ILE A 22 12.89 -4.04 4.47
C ILE A 22 11.71 -5.00 4.22
N LEU A 23 11.47 -5.39 2.97
CA LEU A 23 10.38 -6.31 2.64
C LEU A 23 10.57 -7.68 3.27
N PHE A 24 11.81 -8.18 3.29
CA PHE A 24 12.14 -9.44 3.96
C PHE A 24 11.95 -9.36 5.49
N TRP A 25 12.37 -8.25 6.09
CA TRP A 25 12.16 -8.00 7.52
C TRP A 25 10.67 -7.98 7.86
N ASN A 26 9.86 -7.29 7.05
CA ASN A 26 8.42 -7.24 7.23
C ASN A 26 7.78 -8.63 7.12
N PHE A 27 8.20 -9.42 6.13
CA PHE A 27 7.74 -10.80 5.97
C PHE A 27 8.04 -11.69 7.19
N VAL A 28 9.22 -11.54 7.80
CA VAL A 28 9.60 -12.32 8.99
C VAL A 28 8.76 -11.91 10.22
N GLN A 29 8.37 -10.63 10.31
CA GLN A 29 7.60 -10.11 11.44
C GLN A 29 6.09 -10.40 11.31
N THR A 30 5.52 -10.22 10.14
CA THR A 30 4.06 -10.21 9.92
C THR A 30 3.56 -11.40 9.09
N GLY A 31 4.46 -12.13 8.44
CA GLY A 31 4.10 -13.19 7.48
C GLY A 31 3.70 -12.66 6.09
N ASP A 32 3.56 -11.36 5.93
CA ASP A 32 3.22 -10.70 4.67
C ASP A 32 4.32 -9.74 4.22
N PHE A 33 4.56 -9.65 2.91
CA PHE A 33 5.53 -8.70 2.35
C PHE A 33 5.06 -7.25 2.38
N ILE A 34 3.73 -7.05 2.41
CA ILE A 34 3.06 -5.75 2.33
C ILE A 34 1.89 -5.71 3.31
N ILE A 35 1.62 -4.53 3.86
CA ILE A 35 0.45 -4.29 4.68
C ILE A 35 -0.75 -4.12 3.74
N LYS A 36 -1.72 -5.04 3.81
CA LYS A 36 -2.91 -5.04 2.96
C LYS A 36 -4.03 -4.25 3.62
N ASP A 37 -4.71 -3.44 2.84
CA ASP A 37 -5.96 -2.77 3.22
C ASP A 37 -7.13 -3.77 3.31
N VAL A 38 -8.25 -3.35 3.89
CA VAL A 38 -9.50 -4.12 4.00
C VAL A 38 -9.97 -4.66 2.65
N ASP A 39 -9.79 -3.90 1.59
CA ASP A 39 -10.10 -4.32 0.21
C ASP A 39 -9.44 -5.65 -0.18
N LEU A 40 -8.26 -5.92 0.36
CA LEU A 40 -7.40 -7.04 -0.04
C LEU A 40 -7.25 -8.14 1.01
N LYS A 41 -7.55 -7.86 2.26
CA LYS A 41 -7.56 -8.86 3.34
C LYS A 41 -8.97 -9.26 3.78
N GLY A 42 -9.95 -8.44 3.43
CA GLY A 42 -11.30 -8.47 3.99
C GLY A 42 -11.33 -7.79 5.36
N GLY A 43 -12.49 -7.29 5.73
CA GLY A 43 -12.70 -6.58 6.98
C GLY A 43 -13.91 -5.67 6.90
N THR A 44 -14.09 -4.88 7.94
CA THR A 44 -15.10 -3.82 8.00
C THR A 44 -14.42 -2.47 8.13
N LEU A 45 -14.76 -1.57 7.23
CA LEU A 45 -14.29 -0.20 7.18
C LEU A 45 -15.46 0.70 7.62
N VAL A 46 -15.26 1.43 8.71
CA VAL A 46 -16.24 2.38 9.23
C VAL A 46 -15.68 3.79 9.09
N THR A 47 -16.29 4.59 8.25
CA THR A 47 -15.94 6.00 8.10
C THR A 47 -16.90 6.84 8.91
N ILE A 48 -16.38 7.59 9.88
CA ILE A 48 -17.17 8.47 10.74
C ILE A 48 -16.90 9.94 10.41
N ASN A 49 -17.93 10.76 10.52
CA ASN A 49 -17.83 12.21 10.46
C ASN A 49 -18.05 12.81 11.86
N SER A 50 -17.14 13.71 12.26
CA SER A 50 -17.17 14.37 13.55
C SER A 50 -17.00 15.90 13.41
N PRO A 51 -17.64 16.70 14.25
CA PRO A 51 -17.46 18.14 14.22
C PRO A 51 -16.10 18.57 14.78
N ASN A 52 -15.50 17.71 15.61
CA ASN A 52 -14.23 17.96 16.29
C ASN A 52 -13.09 17.10 15.72
N PRO A 53 -11.85 17.56 15.85
CA PRO A 53 -10.68 16.74 15.48
C PRO A 53 -10.67 15.43 16.25
N VAL A 54 -10.49 14.31 15.53
CA VAL A 54 -10.42 12.97 16.12
C VAL A 54 -8.94 12.66 16.43
N ASP A 55 -8.64 12.30 17.68
CA ASP A 55 -7.32 11.77 18.03
C ASP A 55 -7.24 10.31 17.59
N THR A 56 -6.65 10.12 16.41
CA THR A 56 -6.53 8.81 15.77
C THR A 56 -5.73 7.81 16.60
N LYS A 57 -4.69 8.27 17.34
CA LYS A 57 -3.85 7.38 18.14
C LYS A 57 -4.57 6.84 19.36
N LEU A 58 -5.32 7.70 20.05
CA LEU A 58 -6.14 7.31 21.19
C LEU A 58 -7.23 6.34 20.77
N LEU A 59 -7.88 6.63 19.65
CA LEU A 59 -8.93 5.77 19.10
C LEU A 59 -8.38 4.42 18.64
N GLU A 60 -7.24 4.41 17.94
CA GLU A 60 -6.58 3.19 17.50
C GLU A 60 -6.21 2.27 18.68
N THR A 61 -5.68 2.84 19.76
CA THR A 61 -5.34 2.07 20.97
C THR A 61 -6.57 1.38 21.55
N LYS A 62 -7.70 2.08 21.65
CA LYS A 62 -8.96 1.52 22.17
C LYS A 62 -9.57 0.46 21.23
N ILE A 63 -9.50 0.68 19.93
CA ILE A 63 -9.95 -0.29 18.93
C ILE A 63 -9.13 -1.57 19.03
N ILE A 64 -7.81 -1.47 19.11
CA ILE A 64 -6.92 -2.63 19.27
C ILE A 64 -7.18 -3.35 20.60
N GLU A 65 -7.42 -2.62 21.68
CA GLU A 65 -7.72 -3.20 23.01
C GLU A 65 -9.04 -3.99 22.98
N LYS A 66 -10.08 -3.50 22.29
CA LYS A 66 -11.40 -4.14 22.27
C LYS A 66 -11.52 -5.24 21.21
N PHE A 67 -10.92 -5.06 20.03
CA PHE A 67 -11.09 -5.98 18.89
C PHE A 67 -9.83 -6.78 18.54
N GLY A 68 -8.71 -6.55 19.24
CA GLY A 68 -7.45 -7.27 19.04
C GLY A 68 -6.63 -6.79 17.85
N SER A 69 -7.26 -6.17 16.86
CA SER A 69 -6.63 -5.58 15.67
C SER A 69 -7.47 -4.41 15.16
N GLY A 70 -6.82 -3.43 14.56
CA GLY A 70 -7.50 -2.30 13.95
C GLY A 70 -6.52 -1.22 13.53
N PHE A 71 -6.94 -0.42 12.57
CA PHE A 71 -6.19 0.73 12.08
C PHE A 71 -7.12 1.94 12.00
N VAL A 72 -6.63 3.11 12.42
CA VAL A 72 -7.42 4.34 12.40
C VAL A 72 -6.68 5.43 11.65
N SER A 73 -7.29 5.92 10.58
CA SER A 73 -6.77 7.02 9.77
C SER A 73 -7.66 8.25 9.90
N GLY A 74 -7.04 9.41 10.09
CA GLY A 74 -7.76 10.69 10.16
C GLY A 74 -8.16 11.19 8.77
N LEU A 75 -9.39 11.67 8.67
CA LEU A 75 -9.94 12.24 7.45
C LEU A 75 -10.32 13.72 7.67
N ARG A 76 -10.08 14.55 6.66
CA ARG A 76 -10.63 15.91 6.60
C ARG A 76 -11.65 15.98 5.49
N THR A 77 -12.87 16.31 5.87
CA THR A 77 -14.00 16.44 4.95
C THR A 77 -14.40 17.91 4.84
N SER A 78 -15.13 18.26 3.79
CA SER A 78 -15.69 19.61 3.62
C SER A 78 -16.64 20.04 4.75
N SER A 79 -17.23 19.07 5.46
CA SER A 79 -18.13 19.25 6.60
C SER A 79 -17.46 19.24 7.97
N GLY A 80 -16.14 18.99 8.07
CA GLY A 80 -15.41 18.92 9.33
C GLY A 80 -14.28 17.93 9.35
N PHE A 81 -14.19 17.19 10.44
CA PHE A 81 -13.20 16.15 10.65
C PHE A 81 -13.87 14.78 10.57
N GLY A 82 -13.08 13.76 10.33
CA GLY A 82 -13.54 12.39 10.34
C GLY A 82 -12.41 11.42 10.63
N ALA A 83 -12.77 10.17 10.78
CA ALA A 83 -11.82 9.08 10.86
C ALA A 83 -12.35 7.85 10.10
N THR A 84 -11.45 7.13 9.49
CA THR A 84 -11.71 5.83 8.90
C THR A 84 -11.13 4.78 9.83
N ILE A 85 -11.97 3.87 10.29
CA ILE A 85 -11.65 2.81 11.23
C ILE A 85 -11.76 1.50 10.49
N GLN A 86 -10.68 0.73 10.48
CA GLN A 86 -10.63 -0.59 9.88
C GLN A 86 -10.56 -1.64 10.99
N VAL A 87 -11.44 -2.61 10.96
CA VAL A 87 -11.49 -3.72 11.91
C VAL A 87 -11.61 -5.05 11.17
N GLU A 88 -11.32 -6.14 11.88
CA GLU A 88 -11.41 -7.47 11.31
C GLU A 88 -12.85 -7.84 10.91
N GLY A 89 -13.00 -8.62 9.85
CA GLY A 89 -14.31 -8.98 9.31
C GLY A 89 -15.17 -9.76 10.31
N GLY A 90 -16.44 -9.37 10.40
CA GLY A 90 -17.40 -9.94 11.36
C GLY A 90 -17.62 -9.10 12.61
N THR A 91 -16.92 -7.98 12.76
CA THR A 91 -17.15 -7.01 13.83
C THR A 91 -18.44 -6.23 13.53
N ASN A 92 -19.34 -6.12 14.52
CA ASN A 92 -20.52 -5.30 14.38
C ASN A 92 -20.15 -3.82 14.37
N VAL A 93 -20.67 -3.08 13.41
CA VAL A 93 -20.43 -1.63 13.28
C VAL A 93 -20.90 -0.87 14.52
N SER A 94 -22.02 -1.30 15.13
CA SER A 94 -22.51 -0.71 16.38
C SER A 94 -21.47 -0.72 17.49
N ASP A 95 -20.75 -1.84 17.65
CA ASP A 95 -19.70 -1.97 18.68
C ASP A 95 -18.50 -1.04 18.41
N VAL A 96 -18.22 -0.75 17.14
CA VAL A 96 -17.17 0.20 16.74
C VAL A 96 -17.62 1.63 17.06
N ILE A 97 -18.87 1.98 16.76
CA ILE A 97 -19.44 3.30 17.05
C ILE A 97 -19.46 3.54 18.57
N ASP A 98 -19.84 2.54 19.37
CA ASP A 98 -19.84 2.63 20.81
C ASP A 98 -18.43 2.97 21.36
N VAL A 99 -17.37 2.37 20.82
CA VAL A 99 -15.98 2.70 21.21
C VAL A 99 -15.62 4.13 20.83
N VAL A 100 -16.09 4.62 19.71
CA VAL A 100 -15.85 6.00 19.28
C VAL A 100 -16.52 6.98 20.23
N GLU A 101 -17.77 6.73 20.59
CA GLU A 101 -18.55 7.56 21.51
C GLU A 101 -18.00 7.49 22.94
N GLU A 102 -17.63 6.30 23.43
CA GLU A 102 -16.93 6.10 24.71
C GLU A 102 -15.57 6.82 24.76
N SER A 103 -14.98 7.05 23.59
CA SER A 103 -13.72 7.82 23.45
C SER A 103 -13.95 9.34 23.49
N GLY A 104 -15.21 9.78 23.60
CA GLY A 104 -15.60 11.20 23.70
C GLY A 104 -15.74 11.90 22.35
N PHE A 105 -15.80 11.16 21.25
CA PHE A 105 -16.01 11.71 19.93
C PHE A 105 -17.50 11.64 19.55
N GLN A 106 -18.03 12.74 19.03
CA GLN A 106 -19.42 12.78 18.53
C GLN A 106 -19.44 12.28 17.09
N VAL A 107 -20.27 11.28 16.82
CA VAL A 107 -20.53 10.78 15.47
C VAL A 107 -21.78 11.49 14.93
N ILE A 108 -21.61 12.29 13.87
CA ILE A 108 -22.75 12.95 13.19
C ILE A 108 -23.36 12.00 12.17
N ASP A 109 -22.51 11.31 11.44
CA ASP A 109 -22.88 10.41 10.37
C ASP A 109 -21.78 9.37 10.19
N PHE A 110 -22.12 8.17 9.72
CA PHE A 110 -21.16 7.13 9.43
C PHE A 110 -21.51 6.39 8.15
N SER A 111 -20.50 5.87 7.50
CA SER A 111 -20.62 4.95 6.36
C SER A 111 -19.88 3.66 6.69
N GLU A 112 -20.48 2.54 6.33
CA GLU A 112 -19.87 1.22 6.50
C GLU A 112 -19.61 0.55 5.15
N GLU A 113 -18.49 -0.13 5.06
CA GLU A 113 -18.15 -0.99 3.96
C GLU A 113 -17.57 -2.29 4.51
N THR A 114 -18.18 -3.41 4.22
CA THR A 114 -17.73 -4.71 4.70
C THR A 114 -17.38 -5.63 3.54
N ILE A 115 -16.15 -6.12 3.54
CA ILE A 115 -15.65 -7.07 2.55
C ILE A 115 -15.34 -8.39 3.25
N GLY A 116 -16.00 -9.45 2.81
CA GLY A 116 -15.73 -10.79 3.36
C GLY A 116 -14.29 -11.25 3.07
N PRO A 117 -13.61 -11.97 3.99
CA PRO A 117 -12.23 -12.41 3.83
C PRO A 117 -11.99 -13.25 2.56
N ALA A 118 -12.98 -14.04 2.15
CA ALA A 118 -12.90 -14.82 0.92
C ALA A 118 -12.82 -13.92 -0.32
N LEU A 119 -13.59 -12.83 -0.34
CA LEU A 119 -13.60 -11.87 -1.44
C LEU A 119 -12.31 -11.05 -1.46
N GLY A 120 -11.81 -10.59 -0.31
CA GLY A 120 -10.53 -9.89 -0.20
C GLY A 120 -9.37 -10.73 -0.73
N ASN A 121 -9.31 -12.02 -0.39
CA ASN A 121 -8.30 -12.93 -0.92
C ASN A 121 -8.38 -13.09 -2.44
N ILE A 122 -9.58 -13.22 -3.01
CA ILE A 122 -9.79 -13.28 -4.46
C ILE A 122 -9.28 -11.99 -5.12
N PHE A 123 -9.61 -10.85 -4.54
CA PHE A 123 -9.15 -9.55 -5.03
C PHE A 123 -7.62 -9.44 -4.99
N PHE A 124 -7.01 -9.82 -3.87
CA PHE A 124 -5.55 -9.81 -3.75
C PHE A 124 -4.87 -10.70 -4.79
N GLU A 125 -5.38 -11.93 -5.01
CA GLU A 125 -4.84 -12.82 -6.04
C GLU A 125 -4.99 -12.24 -7.45
N GLN A 126 -6.13 -11.65 -7.75
CA GLN A 126 -6.41 -11.07 -9.06
C GLN A 126 -5.48 -9.88 -9.33
N VAL A 127 -5.30 -8.99 -8.37
CA VAL A 127 -4.43 -7.81 -8.48
C VAL A 127 -2.97 -8.23 -8.61
N ARG A 128 -2.50 -9.14 -7.77
CA ARG A 128 -1.15 -9.70 -7.84
C ARG A 128 -0.87 -10.33 -9.22
N ASN A 129 -1.80 -11.16 -9.71
CA ASN A 129 -1.64 -11.81 -11.00
C ASN A 129 -1.63 -10.78 -12.15
N THR A 130 -2.48 -9.76 -12.08
CA THR A 130 -2.50 -8.65 -13.05
C THR A 130 -1.17 -7.90 -13.05
N LEU A 131 -0.60 -7.60 -11.89
CA LEU A 131 0.71 -6.93 -11.77
C LEU A 131 1.83 -7.76 -12.42
N ILE A 132 1.85 -9.07 -12.15
CA ILE A 132 2.85 -9.99 -12.73
C ILE A 132 2.70 -10.06 -14.26
N ILE A 133 1.48 -10.21 -14.76
CA ILE A 133 1.20 -10.28 -16.19
C ILE A 133 1.61 -8.96 -16.87
N ALA A 134 1.24 -7.83 -16.29
CA ALA A 134 1.60 -6.52 -16.80
C ALA A 134 3.14 -6.35 -16.86
N PHE A 135 3.84 -6.78 -15.83
CA PHE A 135 5.31 -6.73 -15.79
C PHE A 135 5.96 -7.62 -16.86
N ILE A 136 5.44 -8.83 -17.06
CA ILE A 136 5.93 -9.75 -18.10
C ILE A 136 5.70 -9.17 -19.50
N LEU A 137 4.48 -8.69 -19.78
CA LEU A 137 4.14 -8.08 -21.06
C LEU A 137 5.02 -6.86 -21.36
N MET A 138 5.20 -6.00 -20.36
CA MET A 138 6.09 -4.85 -20.45
C MET A 138 7.52 -5.28 -20.78
N SER A 139 8.04 -6.30 -20.09
CA SER A 139 9.39 -6.83 -20.35
C SER A 139 9.55 -7.33 -21.78
N ILE A 140 8.57 -8.07 -22.30
CA ILE A 140 8.55 -8.54 -23.70
C ILE A 140 8.61 -7.36 -24.66
N VAL A 141 7.80 -6.34 -24.46
CA VAL A 141 7.77 -5.12 -25.30
C VAL A 141 9.14 -4.44 -25.32
N ILE A 142 9.79 -4.29 -24.16
CA ILE A 142 11.14 -3.71 -24.06
C ILE A 142 12.15 -4.53 -24.88
N PHE A 143 12.14 -5.86 -24.75
CA PHE A 143 13.04 -6.72 -25.51
C PHE A 143 12.82 -6.62 -27.03
N VAL A 144 11.58 -6.46 -27.46
CA VAL A 144 11.24 -6.31 -28.88
C VAL A 144 11.70 -4.95 -29.44
N ILE A 145 11.55 -3.87 -28.65
CA ILE A 145 11.93 -2.51 -29.08
C ILE A 145 13.44 -2.36 -29.16
N TYR A 146 14.15 -2.71 -28.09
CA TYR A 146 15.58 -2.42 -27.99
C TYR A 146 16.48 -3.40 -28.75
N ARG A 147 16.03 -4.62 -29.02
CA ARG A 147 16.81 -5.69 -29.70
C ARG A 147 18.22 -5.91 -29.13
N ASN A 148 18.55 -5.29 -28.02
CA ASN A 148 19.81 -5.39 -27.32
C ASN A 148 19.56 -5.94 -25.91
N LEU A 149 20.04 -7.14 -25.65
CA LEU A 149 19.79 -7.84 -24.39
C LEU A 149 20.30 -7.06 -23.16
N ILE A 150 21.45 -6.40 -23.27
CA ILE A 150 22.08 -5.69 -22.14
C ILE A 150 21.22 -4.48 -21.73
N SER A 151 20.83 -3.64 -22.70
CA SER A 151 20.00 -2.46 -22.44
C SER A 151 18.60 -2.86 -21.95
N SER A 152 17.98 -3.86 -22.58
CA SER A 152 16.65 -4.35 -22.17
C SER A 152 16.66 -4.89 -20.75
N PHE A 153 17.70 -5.67 -20.39
CA PHE A 153 17.82 -6.22 -19.04
C PHE A 153 18.00 -5.11 -18.00
N GLY A 154 18.77 -4.06 -18.31
CA GLY A 154 18.95 -2.90 -17.46
C GLY A 154 17.64 -2.17 -17.16
N ILE A 155 16.81 -1.95 -18.19
CA ILE A 155 15.51 -1.27 -18.05
C ILE A 155 14.54 -2.12 -17.23
N VAL A 156 14.44 -3.42 -17.51
CA VAL A 156 13.55 -4.33 -16.76
C VAL A 156 13.98 -4.42 -15.30
N PHE A 157 15.29 -4.51 -15.04
CA PHE A 157 15.82 -4.53 -13.68
C PHE A 157 15.54 -3.21 -12.93
N ALA A 158 15.72 -2.07 -13.59
CA ALA A 158 15.40 -0.75 -13.00
C ALA A 158 13.90 -0.64 -12.66
N SER A 159 13.03 -1.14 -13.53
CA SER A 159 11.58 -1.17 -13.29
C SER A 159 11.22 -2.06 -12.10
N LEU A 160 11.82 -3.23 -11.99
CA LEU A 160 11.64 -4.12 -10.83
C LEU A 160 12.14 -3.45 -9.53
N ALA A 161 13.29 -2.80 -9.59
CA ALA A 161 13.85 -2.08 -8.45
C ALA A 161 12.92 -0.96 -7.98
N ASN A 162 12.31 -0.20 -8.90
CA ASN A 162 11.35 0.85 -8.57
C ASN A 162 10.09 0.31 -7.88
N ILE A 163 9.53 -0.82 -8.37
CA ILE A 163 8.37 -1.46 -7.74
C ILE A 163 8.71 -1.89 -6.32
N LEU A 164 9.82 -2.63 -6.15
CA LEU A 164 10.24 -3.12 -4.83
C LEU A 164 10.57 -1.97 -3.87
N THR A 165 11.18 -0.90 -4.36
CA THR A 165 11.47 0.28 -3.56
C THR A 165 10.18 0.96 -3.11
N THR A 166 9.20 1.12 -3.99
CA THR A 166 7.90 1.70 -3.64
C THR A 166 7.20 0.86 -2.58
N LEU A 167 7.14 -0.47 -2.76
CA LEU A 167 6.55 -1.38 -1.78
C LEU A 167 7.29 -1.36 -0.43
N ALA A 168 8.61 -1.24 -0.45
CA ALA A 168 9.39 -1.14 0.78
C ALA A 168 9.12 0.17 1.52
N PHE A 169 9.00 1.29 0.81
CA PHE A 169 8.67 2.57 1.42
C PHE A 169 7.23 2.60 1.97
N THR A 170 6.24 2.09 1.23
CA THR A 170 4.86 2.00 1.75
C THR A 170 4.80 1.17 3.01
N SER A 171 5.50 0.04 3.03
CA SER A 171 5.59 -0.83 4.22
C SER A 171 6.31 -0.15 5.40
N LEU A 172 7.40 0.58 5.13
CA LEU A 172 8.17 1.29 6.16
C LEU A 172 7.36 2.40 6.84
N PHE A 173 6.52 3.10 6.06
CA PHE A 173 5.65 4.16 6.58
C PHE A 173 4.33 3.64 7.14
N GLY A 174 4.10 2.33 7.16
CA GLY A 174 2.86 1.74 7.63
C GLY A 174 1.65 2.06 6.73
N ILE A 175 1.90 2.37 5.46
CA ILE A 175 0.84 2.68 4.50
C ILE A 175 0.25 1.36 4.00
N GLU A 176 -1.04 1.15 4.25
CA GLU A 176 -1.77 0.00 3.75
C GLU A 176 -1.97 0.07 2.24
N LEU A 177 -1.74 -1.03 1.57
CA LEU A 177 -1.87 -1.14 0.12
C LEU A 177 -3.30 -1.54 -0.24
N SER A 178 -4.04 -0.60 -0.80
CA SER A 178 -5.41 -0.76 -1.30
C SER A 178 -5.45 -1.10 -2.80
N PHE A 179 -6.63 -1.34 -3.34
CA PHE A 179 -6.87 -1.44 -4.78
C PHE A 179 -6.31 -0.24 -5.56
N ALA A 180 -6.54 0.97 -5.04
CA ALA A 180 -6.01 2.20 -5.64
C ALA A 180 -4.47 2.23 -5.61
N GLY A 181 -3.85 1.71 -4.54
CA GLY A 181 -2.41 1.57 -4.43
C GLY A 181 -1.81 0.66 -5.51
N PHE A 182 -2.47 -0.46 -5.82
CA PHE A 182 -2.05 -1.33 -6.92
C PHE A 182 -2.21 -0.68 -8.30
N ALA A 183 -3.28 0.10 -8.51
CA ALA A 183 -3.41 0.89 -9.74
C ALA A 183 -2.26 1.90 -9.88
N GLY A 184 -1.83 2.51 -8.77
CA GLY A 184 -0.64 3.35 -8.71
C GLY A 184 0.65 2.61 -9.06
N LEU A 185 0.81 1.35 -8.61
CA LEU A 185 1.96 0.51 -8.99
C LEU A 185 1.96 0.17 -10.49
N LEU A 186 0.80 -0.13 -11.08
CA LEU A 186 0.68 -0.33 -12.53
C LEU A 186 1.06 0.93 -13.31
N MET A 187 0.62 2.09 -12.84
CA MET A 187 1.00 3.38 -13.42
C MET A 187 2.51 3.64 -13.28
N LEU A 188 3.10 3.28 -12.15
CA LEU A 188 4.55 3.38 -11.92
C LEU A 188 5.34 2.52 -12.91
N ILE A 189 4.88 1.29 -13.20
CA ILE A 189 5.50 0.42 -14.22
C ILE A 189 5.49 1.12 -15.57
N ALA A 190 4.34 1.62 -16.01
CA ALA A 190 4.20 2.31 -17.29
C ALA A 190 5.11 3.54 -17.37
N PHE A 191 5.14 4.36 -16.32
CA PHE A 191 5.95 5.58 -16.26
C PHE A 191 7.46 5.30 -16.26
N THR A 192 7.89 4.26 -15.54
CA THR A 192 9.30 3.85 -15.49
C THR A 192 9.79 3.41 -16.87
N VAL A 193 8.96 2.66 -17.59
CA VAL A 193 9.30 2.21 -18.95
C VAL A 193 9.42 3.38 -19.90
N ASP A 194 8.43 4.26 -19.89
CA ASP A 194 8.41 5.44 -20.77
C ASP A 194 9.64 6.32 -20.53
N THR A 195 9.95 6.60 -19.28
CA THR A 195 11.14 7.38 -18.91
C THR A 195 12.45 6.70 -19.33
N ASN A 196 12.59 5.40 -19.13
CA ASN A 196 13.79 4.67 -19.51
C ASN A 196 13.95 4.55 -21.04
N ILE A 197 12.84 4.47 -21.78
CA ILE A 197 12.84 4.48 -23.24
C ILE A 197 13.36 5.81 -23.77
N VAL A 198 12.94 6.92 -23.18
CA VAL A 198 13.38 8.26 -23.60
C VAL A 198 14.84 8.54 -23.27
N LEU A 199 15.37 7.95 -22.20
CA LEU A 199 16.74 8.17 -21.74
C LEU A 199 17.80 7.26 -22.41
N THR A 200 17.39 6.24 -23.15
CA THR A 200 18.29 5.27 -23.79
C THR A 200 18.34 5.45 -25.29
#